data_45a6a347f72a270cb0307a453193d895
#
_entry.id   45a6a347f72a270cb0307a453193d895
#
_cell.length_a   1.000
_cell.length_b   1.000
_cell.length_c   1.000
_cell.angle_alpha   90.00
_cell.angle_beta   90.00
_cell.angle_gamma   90.00
#
_symmetry.space_group_name_H-M   'P 1'
#
loop_
_entity.id
_entity.type
_entity.pdbx_description
1 polymer ?
#
loop_
_entity_poly.entity_id
_entity_poly.type
_entity_poly.pdbx_seq_one_letter_code
_entity_poly.pdbx_strand_id
1 'polypeptide(L)'
;LTVDRAQPRLIGRGDLLAALDRAAGKKVTIISAPAGSGKTSLLRAWADRPGQPHRLAVMQVQRDQRDAQQFWLTLLSAVRQASAASRAEPPVATPDFNGRAMVDRVLSELADQRGRLILIIDDLHELISPDALAQLTRLLTNLPGDVHAVLATRRDLPLRLHQLRLAGELAEIRAADLRFSERETRELLEASGIALSDAGAVLLHQRTEGWAAGLRLAALSLADHPDPERFVAEFSGSDRTVAEYLIAEMLERQPDDVKDLLLRTSLLDRVNGELADLLTGRPGSERILLELENANAFVVSL
;
A
#
# COMPACT_ATOMS: atom_id res chain seq x y z
N LEU A 1 -27.01 -13.70 22.01
CA LEU A 1 -27.17 -12.56 21.08
C LEU A 1 -25.83 -12.30 20.43
N THR A 2 -25.59 -12.97 19.31
CA THR A 2 -24.43 -12.79 18.45
C THR A 2 -24.70 -11.51 17.64
N VAL A 3 -23.97 -10.46 17.94
CA VAL A 3 -23.98 -9.24 17.11
C VAL A 3 -23.22 -9.61 15.84
N ASP A 4 -23.97 -9.83 14.78
CA ASP A 4 -23.45 -9.95 13.41
C ASP A 4 -22.75 -8.61 13.07
N ARG A 5 -21.44 -8.58 13.18
CA ARG A 5 -20.64 -7.44 12.70
C ARG A 5 -20.69 -7.50 11.19
N ALA A 6 -21.68 -6.83 10.60
CA ALA A 6 -21.73 -6.60 9.17
C ALA A 6 -20.34 -6.12 8.71
N GLN A 7 -19.70 -6.91 7.86
CA GLN A 7 -18.45 -6.50 7.22
C GLN A 7 -18.72 -5.16 6.50
N PRO A 8 -17.90 -4.12 6.74
CA PRO A 8 -18.11 -2.84 6.10
C PRO A 8 -18.16 -3.06 4.60
N ARG A 9 -19.27 -2.69 3.97
CA ARG A 9 -19.41 -2.73 2.50
C ARG A 9 -18.24 -1.94 1.91
N LEU A 10 -17.36 -2.65 1.23
CA LEU A 10 -16.29 -2.03 0.44
C LEU A 10 -16.94 -1.18 -0.64
N ILE A 11 -16.57 0.09 -0.70
CA ILE A 11 -17.08 1.01 -1.72
C ILE A 11 -16.57 0.54 -3.07
N GLY A 12 -17.45 0.55 -4.05
CA GLY A 12 -17.13 0.16 -5.42
C GLY A 12 -16.24 1.21 -6.09
N ARG A 13 -14.92 1.09 -5.96
CA ARG A 13 -13.94 1.94 -6.65
C ARG A 13 -13.76 1.47 -8.10
N GLY A 14 -14.83 1.58 -8.89
CA GLY A 14 -14.93 1.02 -10.24
C GLY A 14 -13.80 1.48 -11.17
N ASP A 15 -13.48 2.77 -11.17
CA ASP A 15 -12.45 3.36 -12.02
C ASP A 15 -11.06 2.82 -11.67
N LEU A 16 -10.78 2.66 -10.38
CA LEU A 16 -9.51 2.15 -9.89
C LEU A 16 -9.36 0.64 -10.14
N LEU A 17 -10.45 -0.11 -9.97
CA LEU A 17 -10.49 -1.53 -10.33
C LEU A 17 -10.29 -1.73 -11.84
N ALA A 18 -10.92 -0.91 -12.68
CA ALA A 18 -10.69 -0.90 -14.12
C ALA A 18 -9.25 -0.51 -14.49
N ALA A 19 -8.62 0.39 -13.72
CA ALA A 19 -7.20 0.72 -13.89
C ALA A 19 -6.30 -0.50 -13.60
N LEU A 20 -6.59 -1.26 -12.54
CA LEU A 20 -5.88 -2.52 -12.25
C LEU A 20 -6.09 -3.57 -13.36
N ASP A 21 -7.29 -3.69 -13.92
CA ASP A 21 -7.56 -4.60 -15.04
C ASP A 21 -6.73 -4.23 -16.28
N ARG A 22 -6.63 -2.93 -16.59
CA ARG A 22 -5.77 -2.46 -17.68
C ARG A 22 -4.29 -2.69 -17.37
N ALA A 23 -3.88 -2.43 -16.14
CA ALA A 23 -2.52 -2.64 -15.67
C ALA A 23 -2.13 -4.13 -15.71
N ALA A 24 -3.07 -5.04 -15.48
CA ALA A 24 -2.85 -6.47 -15.61
C ALA A 24 -2.41 -6.90 -17.03
N GLY A 25 -2.61 -6.08 -18.06
CA GLY A 25 -2.04 -6.27 -19.40
C GLY A 25 -0.52 -6.10 -19.49
N LYS A 26 0.10 -5.52 -18.45
CA LYS A 26 1.55 -5.32 -18.35
C LYS A 26 2.21 -6.45 -17.53
N LYS A 27 3.53 -6.44 -17.44
CA LYS A 27 4.26 -7.46 -16.67
C LYS A 27 4.23 -7.19 -15.16
N VAL A 28 4.38 -5.91 -14.76
CA VAL A 28 4.45 -5.50 -13.35
C VAL A 28 3.58 -4.28 -13.11
N THR A 29 2.86 -4.28 -11.99
CA THR A 29 2.20 -3.08 -11.42
C THR A 29 2.78 -2.80 -10.04
N ILE A 30 3.16 -1.56 -9.77
CA ILE A 30 3.56 -1.08 -8.44
C ILE A 30 2.48 -0.15 -7.91
N ILE A 31 2.01 -0.40 -6.70
CA ILE A 31 1.10 0.47 -5.94
C ILE A 31 1.90 1.04 -4.77
N SER A 32 2.38 2.28 -4.94
CA SER A 32 3.18 2.97 -3.91
C SER A 32 2.39 4.14 -3.31
N ALA A 33 2.06 4.02 -2.02
CA ALA A 33 1.29 5.05 -1.31
C ALA A 33 1.44 4.88 0.21
N PRO A 34 1.22 5.95 1.01
CA PRO A 34 1.35 5.94 2.47
C PRO A 34 0.48 4.86 3.16
N ALA A 35 0.67 4.73 4.48
CA ALA A 35 -0.27 3.99 5.33
C ALA A 35 -1.69 4.57 5.21
N GLY A 36 -2.70 3.73 5.31
CA GLY A 36 -4.10 4.17 5.26
C GLY A 36 -4.63 4.61 3.90
N SER A 37 -3.86 4.50 2.81
CA SER A 37 -4.33 4.84 1.45
C SER A 37 -5.28 3.79 0.83
N GLY A 38 -5.54 2.67 1.50
CA GLY A 38 -6.48 1.66 1.03
C GLY A 38 -5.89 0.63 0.05
N LYS A 39 -4.56 0.50 -0.08
CA LYS A 39 -3.90 -0.47 -0.98
C LYS A 39 -4.40 -1.91 -0.79
N THR A 40 -4.29 -2.44 0.42
CA THR A 40 -4.73 -3.81 0.75
C THR A 40 -6.22 -4.00 0.51
N SER A 41 -7.06 -3.01 0.85
CA SER A 41 -8.51 -3.05 0.59
C SER A 41 -8.82 -3.09 -0.90
N LEU A 42 -8.09 -2.31 -1.71
CA LEU A 42 -8.21 -2.31 -3.16
C LEU A 42 -7.81 -3.66 -3.75
N LEU A 43 -6.68 -4.22 -3.31
CA LEU A 43 -6.20 -5.53 -3.79
C LEU A 43 -7.17 -6.64 -3.43
N ARG A 44 -7.74 -6.64 -2.22
CA ARG A 44 -8.78 -7.59 -1.80
C ARG A 44 -10.04 -7.42 -2.65
N ALA A 45 -10.56 -6.19 -2.78
CA ALA A 45 -11.74 -5.93 -3.61
C ALA A 45 -11.53 -6.35 -5.06
N TRP A 46 -10.32 -6.20 -5.58
CA TRP A 46 -9.97 -6.66 -6.93
C TRP A 46 -9.88 -8.18 -7.02
N ALA A 47 -9.25 -8.84 -6.03
CA ALA A 47 -9.08 -10.28 -5.97
C ALA A 47 -10.41 -11.03 -5.78
N ASP A 48 -11.31 -10.49 -4.95
CA ASP A 48 -12.58 -11.14 -4.56
C ASP A 48 -13.70 -10.93 -5.59
N ARG A 49 -13.44 -10.24 -6.72
CA ARG A 49 -14.48 -10.04 -7.75
C ARG A 49 -14.89 -11.38 -8.38
N PRO A 50 -16.20 -11.63 -8.49
CA PRO A 50 -16.71 -12.83 -9.13
C PRO A 50 -16.37 -12.83 -10.64
N GLY A 51 -16.09 -14.01 -11.21
CA GLY A 51 -15.81 -14.17 -12.65
C GLY A 51 -14.41 -13.76 -13.10
N GLN A 52 -13.45 -13.61 -12.18
CA GLN A 52 -12.04 -13.37 -12.52
C GLN A 52 -11.49 -14.54 -13.38
N PRO A 53 -10.98 -14.25 -14.59
CA PRO A 53 -10.43 -15.29 -15.47
C PRO A 53 -9.02 -15.72 -15.05
N HIS A 54 -8.47 -15.11 -13.99
CA HIS A 54 -7.08 -15.28 -13.56
C HIS A 54 -7.00 -16.03 -12.24
N ARG A 55 -5.96 -16.86 -12.10
CA ARG A 55 -5.59 -17.42 -10.79
C ARG A 55 -4.80 -16.38 -10.01
N LEU A 56 -4.94 -16.42 -8.71
CA LEU A 56 -4.31 -15.46 -7.81
C LEU A 56 -3.34 -16.19 -6.88
N ALA A 57 -2.08 -15.79 -6.89
CA ALA A 57 -1.10 -16.12 -5.87
C ALA A 57 -0.92 -14.88 -4.99
N VAL A 58 -1.37 -14.94 -3.75
CA VAL A 58 -1.35 -13.78 -2.85
C VAL A 58 -0.41 -14.06 -1.69
N MET A 59 0.52 -13.15 -1.45
CA MET A 59 1.33 -13.14 -0.24
C MET A 59 1.38 -11.73 0.37
N GLN A 60 1.48 -11.71 1.69
CA GLN A 60 1.75 -10.49 2.45
C GLN A 60 3.10 -10.66 3.14
N VAL A 61 4.01 -9.71 2.95
CA VAL A 61 5.32 -9.71 3.62
C VAL A 61 5.11 -9.33 5.08
N GLN A 62 5.54 -10.21 5.99
CA GLN A 62 5.43 -9.98 7.44
C GLN A 62 6.74 -9.42 8.00
N ARG A 63 6.65 -8.70 9.11
CA ARG A 63 7.80 -8.05 9.75
C ARG A 63 8.89 -8.99 10.24
N ASP A 64 8.53 -10.23 10.54
CA ASP A 64 9.45 -11.29 10.93
C ASP A 64 10.15 -11.94 9.74
N GLN A 65 9.62 -11.75 8.52
CA GLN A 65 10.18 -12.27 7.26
C GLN A 65 11.27 -11.35 6.67
N ARG A 66 12.15 -10.83 7.53
CA ARG A 66 13.26 -9.96 7.09
C ARG A 66 14.35 -10.71 6.34
N ASP A 67 14.40 -12.03 6.50
CA ASP A 67 15.36 -12.92 5.84
C ASP A 67 14.90 -13.27 4.42
N ALA A 68 15.86 -13.27 3.50
CA ALA A 68 15.63 -13.62 2.11
C ALA A 68 15.03 -15.02 1.95
N GLN A 69 15.50 -16.00 2.73
CA GLN A 69 15.02 -17.38 2.64
C GLN A 69 13.53 -17.48 2.97
N GLN A 70 13.10 -16.87 4.08
CA GLN A 70 11.70 -16.91 4.52
C GLN A 70 10.76 -16.24 3.49
N PHE A 71 11.18 -15.10 2.95
CA PHE A 71 10.46 -14.42 1.88
C PHE A 71 10.23 -15.35 0.68
N TRP A 72 11.29 -16.00 0.21
CA TRP A 72 11.22 -16.87 -0.97
C TRP A 72 10.41 -18.15 -0.73
N LEU A 73 10.47 -18.73 0.47
CA LEU A 73 9.66 -19.89 0.83
C LEU A 73 8.17 -19.54 0.86
N THR A 74 7.82 -18.37 1.39
CA THR A 74 6.43 -17.88 1.40
C THR A 74 5.93 -17.61 -0.02
N LEU A 75 6.76 -16.97 -0.87
CA LEU A 75 6.42 -16.72 -2.27
C LEU A 75 6.17 -18.03 -3.04
N LEU A 76 7.09 -18.99 -2.91
CA LEU A 76 6.96 -20.30 -3.56
C LEU A 76 5.69 -21.02 -3.09
N SER A 77 5.38 -20.95 -1.80
CA SER A 77 4.14 -21.52 -1.24
C SER A 77 2.89 -20.87 -1.84
N ALA A 78 2.86 -19.54 -1.97
CA ALA A 78 1.75 -18.83 -2.57
C ALA A 78 1.53 -19.21 -4.05
N VAL A 79 2.62 -19.32 -4.82
CA VAL A 79 2.58 -19.76 -6.23
C VAL A 79 2.01 -21.19 -6.35
N ARG A 80 2.45 -22.09 -5.47
CA ARG A 80 1.95 -23.47 -5.43
C ARG A 80 0.49 -23.59 -5.04
N GLN A 81 0.06 -22.82 -4.05
CA GLN A 81 -1.35 -22.79 -3.62
C GLN A 81 -2.28 -22.29 -4.73
N ALA A 82 -1.82 -21.37 -5.58
CA ALA A 82 -2.55 -20.91 -6.74
C ALA A 82 -2.61 -21.95 -7.87
N SER A 83 -1.77 -22.99 -7.83
CA SER A 83 -1.77 -24.08 -8.81
C SER A 83 -2.77 -25.16 -8.41
N ALA A 84 -3.76 -25.43 -9.28
CA ALA A 84 -4.75 -26.49 -9.05
C ALA A 84 -4.15 -27.90 -8.99
N ALA A 85 -2.90 -28.08 -9.40
CA ALA A 85 -2.22 -29.37 -9.50
C ALA A 85 -1.25 -29.68 -8.34
N SER A 86 -1.01 -28.72 -7.43
CA SER A 86 0.08 -28.87 -6.46
C SER A 86 -0.35 -29.61 -5.20
N ARG A 87 -0.04 -30.90 -5.16
CA ARG A 87 0.12 -31.71 -3.93
C ARG A 87 1.56 -31.64 -3.37
N ALA A 88 2.34 -30.65 -3.80
CA ALA A 88 3.73 -30.54 -3.35
C ALA A 88 3.81 -30.18 -1.87
N GLU A 89 4.69 -30.84 -1.13
CA GLU A 89 4.99 -30.52 0.26
C GLU A 89 5.43 -29.06 0.40
N PRO A 90 5.09 -28.40 1.51
CA PRO A 90 5.55 -27.05 1.78
C PRO A 90 7.08 -27.00 1.70
N PRO A 91 7.65 -25.94 1.05
CA PRO A 91 9.09 -25.83 0.95
C PRO A 91 9.71 -25.65 2.33
N VAL A 92 10.76 -26.40 2.61
CA VAL A 92 11.44 -26.39 3.91
C VAL A 92 12.70 -25.52 3.83
N ALA A 93 12.98 -24.78 4.91
CA ALA A 93 14.21 -24.03 5.04
C ALA A 93 15.44 -24.97 5.04
N THR A 94 16.47 -24.60 4.31
CA THR A 94 17.73 -25.33 4.24
C THR A 94 18.89 -24.48 4.74
N PRO A 95 19.89 -25.06 5.43
CA PRO A 95 21.05 -24.29 5.90
C PRO A 95 21.84 -23.60 4.77
N ASP A 96 21.85 -24.20 3.58
CA ASP A 96 22.56 -23.70 2.39
C ASP A 96 21.57 -23.01 1.42
N PHE A 97 20.94 -21.91 1.90
CA PHE A 97 20.02 -21.15 1.06
C PHE A 97 20.76 -20.48 -0.11
N ASN A 98 20.34 -20.84 -1.34
CA ASN A 98 20.80 -20.20 -2.56
C ASN A 98 19.66 -19.41 -3.20
N GLY A 99 19.65 -18.10 -3.01
CA GLY A 99 18.60 -17.22 -3.51
C GLY A 99 18.48 -17.22 -5.04
N ARG A 100 19.59 -17.40 -5.78
CA ARG A 100 19.56 -17.49 -7.25
C ARG A 100 18.84 -18.74 -7.71
N ALA A 101 19.18 -19.90 -7.15
CA ALA A 101 18.51 -21.16 -7.45
C ALA A 101 17.02 -21.11 -7.06
N MET A 102 16.68 -20.40 -6.00
CA MET A 102 15.29 -20.23 -5.59
C MET A 102 14.50 -19.35 -6.59
N VAL A 103 15.07 -18.27 -7.11
CA VAL A 103 14.46 -17.46 -8.18
C VAL A 103 14.21 -18.31 -9.41
N ASP A 104 15.20 -19.10 -9.84
CA ASP A 104 15.10 -19.96 -11.02
C ASP A 104 14.01 -21.03 -10.82
N ARG A 105 13.87 -21.57 -9.60
CA ARG A 105 12.80 -22.50 -9.22
C ARG A 105 11.42 -21.85 -9.30
N VAL A 106 11.26 -20.64 -8.72
CA VAL A 106 9.97 -19.92 -8.79
C VAL A 106 9.61 -19.60 -10.23
N LEU A 107 10.57 -19.16 -11.06
CA LEU A 107 10.34 -18.91 -12.50
C LEU A 107 9.90 -20.17 -13.23
N SER A 108 10.52 -21.33 -12.96
CA SER A 108 10.10 -22.61 -13.53
C SER A 108 8.67 -22.96 -13.12
N GLU A 109 8.34 -22.85 -11.84
CA GLU A 109 6.97 -23.15 -11.36
C GLU A 109 5.92 -22.18 -11.92
N LEU A 110 6.29 -20.92 -12.16
CA LEU A 110 5.44 -19.94 -12.82
C LEU A 110 5.26 -20.26 -14.32
N ALA A 111 6.31 -20.72 -15.02
CA ALA A 111 6.24 -21.10 -16.42
C ALA A 111 5.40 -22.38 -16.67
N ASP A 112 5.37 -23.29 -15.71
CA ASP A 112 4.58 -24.52 -15.77
C ASP A 112 3.07 -24.29 -15.51
N GLN A 113 2.69 -23.07 -15.13
CA GLN A 113 1.28 -22.72 -14.86
C GLN A 113 0.48 -22.67 -16.16
N ARG A 114 -0.72 -23.27 -16.15
CA ARG A 114 -1.67 -23.15 -17.27
C ARG A 114 -2.59 -21.95 -17.07
N GLY A 115 -2.60 -21.05 -18.04
CA GLY A 115 -3.44 -19.84 -18.04
C GLY A 115 -2.85 -18.72 -17.19
N ARG A 116 -3.51 -17.58 -17.22
CA ARG A 116 -3.00 -16.35 -16.63
C ARG A 116 -2.97 -16.38 -15.10
N LEU A 117 -1.84 -15.98 -14.53
CA LEU A 117 -1.62 -15.88 -13.08
C LEU A 117 -1.31 -14.44 -12.69
N ILE A 118 -1.95 -13.97 -11.62
CA ILE A 118 -1.61 -12.71 -10.97
C ILE A 118 -0.93 -13.01 -9.64
N LEU A 119 0.31 -12.56 -9.51
CA LEU A 119 1.11 -12.66 -8.29
C LEU A 119 1.00 -11.35 -7.52
N ILE A 120 0.31 -11.35 -6.38
CA ILE A 120 0.15 -10.19 -5.51
C ILE A 120 1.12 -10.31 -4.33
N ILE A 121 1.97 -9.30 -4.17
CA ILE A 121 2.88 -9.17 -3.02
C ILE A 121 2.52 -7.87 -2.29
N ASP A 122 1.84 -8.01 -1.16
CA ASP A 122 1.44 -6.88 -0.31
C ASP A 122 2.48 -6.61 0.79
N ASP A 123 2.49 -5.38 1.28
CA ASP A 123 3.43 -4.88 2.30
C ASP A 123 4.92 -5.10 1.98
N LEU A 124 5.28 -5.01 0.70
CA LEU A 124 6.65 -5.25 0.23
C LEU A 124 7.71 -4.36 0.90
N HIS A 125 7.31 -3.22 1.49
CA HIS A 125 8.20 -2.33 2.25
C HIS A 125 8.79 -2.97 3.52
N GLU A 126 8.22 -4.06 4.01
CA GLU A 126 8.75 -4.83 5.14
C GLU A 126 9.97 -5.70 4.72
N LEU A 127 10.17 -5.93 3.42
CA LEU A 127 11.35 -6.62 2.90
C LEU A 127 12.55 -5.67 2.89
N ILE A 128 13.45 -5.84 3.85
CA ILE A 128 14.62 -4.96 4.03
C ILE A 128 15.94 -5.55 3.50
N SER A 129 15.97 -6.86 3.19
CA SER A 129 17.17 -7.53 2.67
C SER A 129 17.54 -7.03 1.28
N PRO A 130 18.72 -6.41 1.07
CA PRO A 130 19.17 -5.97 -0.25
C PRO A 130 19.29 -7.12 -1.25
N ASP A 131 19.72 -8.30 -0.77
CA ASP A 131 19.85 -9.49 -1.60
C ASP A 131 18.48 -9.98 -2.08
N ALA A 132 17.47 -10.01 -1.19
CA ALA A 132 16.12 -10.38 -1.55
C ALA A 132 15.51 -9.40 -2.56
N LEU A 133 15.75 -8.09 -2.40
CA LEU A 133 15.30 -7.06 -3.36
C LEU A 133 15.99 -7.21 -4.73
N ALA A 134 17.27 -7.51 -4.76
CA ALA A 134 18.01 -7.77 -6.01
C ALA A 134 17.47 -9.03 -6.71
N GLN A 135 17.22 -10.09 -5.94
CA GLN A 135 16.64 -11.35 -6.44
C GLN A 135 15.20 -11.12 -6.92
N LEU A 136 14.39 -10.35 -6.21
CA LEU A 136 13.03 -9.97 -6.63
C LEU A 136 13.07 -9.18 -7.94
N THR A 137 14.00 -8.24 -8.10
CA THR A 137 14.19 -7.53 -9.37
C THR A 137 14.44 -8.52 -10.51
N ARG A 138 15.30 -9.53 -10.29
CA ARG A 138 15.56 -10.58 -11.29
C ARG A 138 14.30 -11.39 -11.61
N LEU A 139 13.49 -11.77 -10.60
CA LEU A 139 12.22 -12.45 -10.82
C LEU A 139 11.31 -11.61 -11.72
N LEU A 140 11.08 -10.34 -11.35
CA LEU A 140 10.14 -9.44 -12.03
C LEU A 140 10.53 -9.16 -13.48
N THR A 141 11.82 -9.04 -13.78
CA THR A 141 12.30 -8.83 -15.15
C THR A 141 12.18 -10.06 -16.04
N ASN A 142 12.16 -11.26 -15.44
CA ASN A 142 12.10 -12.55 -16.16
C ASN A 142 10.75 -13.27 -16.01
N LEU A 143 9.69 -12.61 -15.57
CA LEU A 143 8.37 -13.23 -15.47
C LEU A 143 7.90 -13.76 -16.82
N PRO A 144 7.26 -14.96 -16.86
CA PRO A 144 6.58 -15.47 -18.04
C PRO A 144 5.50 -14.51 -18.53
N GLY A 145 5.18 -14.53 -19.83
CA GLY A 145 4.27 -13.57 -20.47
C GLY A 145 2.81 -13.64 -20.00
N ASP A 146 2.41 -14.74 -19.40
CA ASP A 146 1.09 -14.98 -18.81
C ASP A 146 1.03 -14.74 -17.31
N VAL A 147 2.14 -14.28 -16.71
CA VAL A 147 2.24 -13.90 -15.30
C VAL A 147 2.31 -12.39 -15.16
N HIS A 148 1.46 -11.83 -14.33
CA HIS A 148 1.45 -10.44 -13.95
C HIS A 148 1.73 -10.28 -12.45
N ALA A 149 2.72 -9.45 -12.07
CA ALA A 149 3.02 -9.17 -10.67
C ALA A 149 2.43 -7.83 -10.23
N VAL A 150 1.77 -7.81 -9.07
CA VAL A 150 1.28 -6.60 -8.40
C VAL A 150 1.98 -6.45 -7.07
N LEU A 151 2.72 -5.37 -6.91
CA LEU A 151 3.51 -5.06 -5.72
C LEU A 151 2.88 -3.90 -4.98
N ALA A 152 2.46 -4.09 -3.72
CA ALA A 152 1.99 -2.99 -2.89
C ALA A 152 3.03 -2.64 -1.83
N THR A 153 3.33 -1.34 -1.71
CA THR A 153 4.37 -0.82 -0.84
C THR A 153 3.97 0.53 -0.23
N ARG A 154 4.53 0.88 0.92
CA ARG A 154 4.35 2.21 1.53
C ARG A 154 5.39 3.22 1.06
N ARG A 155 6.52 2.77 0.53
CA ARG A 155 7.65 3.58 0.08
C ARG A 155 8.16 3.08 -1.26
N ASP A 156 8.85 3.93 -1.98
CA ASP A 156 9.55 3.51 -3.19
C ASP A 156 10.73 2.60 -2.81
N LEU A 157 10.79 1.47 -3.48
CA LEU A 157 11.83 0.46 -3.25
C LEU A 157 12.89 0.56 -4.34
N PRO A 158 14.17 0.26 -4.03
CA PRO A 158 15.27 0.32 -4.99
C PRO A 158 15.23 -0.84 -5.99
N LEU A 159 14.06 -1.10 -6.57
CA LEU A 159 13.87 -2.09 -7.62
C LEU A 159 14.32 -1.50 -8.96
N ARG A 160 15.31 -2.10 -9.57
CA ARG A 160 15.88 -1.62 -10.85
C ARG A 160 14.98 -2.00 -12.03
N LEU A 161 13.77 -1.46 -12.08
CA LEU A 161 12.76 -1.78 -13.09
C LEU A 161 12.73 -0.79 -14.28
N HIS A 162 13.79 -0.01 -14.46
CA HIS A 162 13.88 0.95 -15.55
C HIS A 162 13.72 0.32 -16.95
N GLN A 163 14.17 -0.91 -17.13
CA GLN A 163 13.99 -1.65 -18.38
C GLN A 163 12.51 -1.95 -18.67
N LEU A 164 11.75 -2.39 -17.66
CA LEU A 164 10.31 -2.61 -17.77
C LEU A 164 9.55 -1.31 -18.03
N ARG A 165 10.00 -0.20 -17.43
CA ARG A 165 9.42 1.13 -17.68
C ARG A 165 9.64 1.56 -19.12
N LEU A 166 10.86 1.42 -19.65
CA LEU A 166 11.19 1.73 -21.05
C LEU A 166 10.44 0.84 -22.04
N ALA A 167 10.25 -0.44 -21.72
CA ALA A 167 9.47 -1.38 -22.53
C ALA A 167 7.95 -1.17 -22.43
N GLY A 168 7.48 -0.26 -21.58
CA GLY A 168 6.05 -0.05 -21.35
C GLY A 168 5.38 -1.19 -20.57
N GLU A 169 6.15 -2.09 -19.97
CA GLU A 169 5.70 -3.27 -19.21
C GLU A 169 5.50 -3.01 -17.71
N LEU A 170 5.73 -1.77 -17.25
CA LEU A 170 5.49 -1.33 -15.88
C LEU A 170 4.27 -0.41 -15.80
N ALA A 171 3.37 -0.68 -14.87
CA ALA A 171 2.33 0.26 -14.44
C ALA A 171 2.64 0.77 -13.04
N GLU A 172 2.31 2.00 -12.76
CA GLU A 172 2.48 2.62 -11.44
C GLU A 172 1.17 3.26 -11.01
N ILE A 173 0.73 2.96 -9.80
CA ILE A 173 -0.40 3.58 -9.12
C ILE A 173 0.18 4.25 -7.89
N ARG A 174 -0.02 5.56 -7.78
CA ARG A 174 0.56 6.40 -6.74
C ARG A 174 -0.50 6.84 -5.73
N ALA A 175 -0.07 7.53 -4.67
CA ALA A 175 -0.96 8.02 -3.62
C ALA A 175 -2.12 8.86 -4.17
N ALA A 176 -1.85 9.72 -5.17
CA ALA A 176 -2.86 10.57 -5.79
C ALA A 176 -3.98 9.76 -6.47
N ASP A 177 -3.62 8.64 -7.12
CA ASP A 177 -4.58 7.76 -7.78
C ASP A 177 -5.49 7.03 -6.78
N LEU A 178 -5.01 6.83 -5.53
CA LEU A 178 -5.73 6.14 -4.47
C LEU A 178 -6.64 7.06 -3.66
N ARG A 179 -6.57 8.37 -3.85
CA ARG A 179 -7.48 9.30 -3.17
C ARG A 179 -8.92 9.03 -3.57
N PHE A 180 -9.81 9.16 -2.62
CA PHE A 180 -11.25 9.13 -2.89
C PHE A 180 -11.65 10.39 -3.65
N SER A 181 -12.52 10.27 -4.62
CA SER A 181 -13.23 11.40 -5.21
C SER A 181 -14.32 11.89 -4.26
N GLU A 182 -14.85 13.09 -4.51
CA GLU A 182 -16.02 13.59 -3.76
C GLU A 182 -17.22 12.65 -3.87
N ARG A 183 -17.44 12.04 -5.02
CA ARG A 183 -18.50 11.04 -5.24
C ARG A 183 -18.28 9.81 -4.36
N GLU A 184 -17.07 9.25 -4.36
CA GLU A 184 -16.73 8.09 -3.53
C GLU A 184 -16.79 8.42 -2.03
N THR A 185 -16.49 9.67 -1.65
CA THR A 185 -16.65 10.15 -0.27
C THR A 185 -18.11 10.11 0.15
N ARG A 186 -19.05 10.58 -0.69
CA ARG A 186 -20.50 10.50 -0.42
C ARG A 186 -20.97 9.05 -0.32
N GLU A 187 -20.57 8.21 -1.27
CA GLU A 187 -20.87 6.77 -1.25
C GLU A 187 -20.39 6.09 0.06
N LEU A 188 -19.21 6.51 0.57
CA LEU A 188 -18.69 6.02 1.86
C LEU A 188 -19.58 6.42 3.02
N LEU A 189 -19.99 7.67 3.09
CA LEU A 189 -20.84 8.21 4.15
C LEU A 189 -22.21 7.54 4.13
N GLU A 190 -22.85 7.42 2.97
CA GLU A 190 -24.12 6.73 2.77
C GLU A 190 -24.04 5.26 3.18
N ALA A 191 -22.99 4.55 2.72
CA ALA A 191 -22.76 3.14 3.10
C ALA A 191 -22.50 2.95 4.60
N SER A 192 -22.06 4.01 5.29
CA SER A 192 -21.84 4.04 6.74
C SER A 192 -23.08 4.51 7.51
N GLY A 193 -24.19 4.83 6.83
CA GLY A 193 -25.43 5.32 7.44
C GLY A 193 -25.34 6.75 7.97
N ILE A 194 -24.38 7.54 7.47
CA ILE A 194 -24.14 8.91 7.91
C ILE A 194 -24.86 9.87 6.96
N ALA A 195 -25.77 10.67 7.51
CA ALA A 195 -26.47 11.72 6.79
C ALA A 195 -25.71 13.04 6.95
N LEU A 196 -25.07 13.50 5.88
CA LEU A 196 -24.47 14.82 5.77
C LEU A 196 -25.07 15.56 4.57
N SER A 197 -25.10 16.89 4.66
CA SER A 197 -25.41 17.72 3.49
C SER A 197 -24.33 17.55 2.40
N ASP A 198 -24.67 17.90 1.16
CA ASP A 198 -23.66 17.93 0.08
C ASP A 198 -22.48 18.84 0.43
N ALA A 199 -22.74 19.98 1.07
CA ALA A 199 -21.71 20.89 1.52
C ALA A 199 -20.83 20.28 2.63
N GLY A 200 -21.42 19.56 3.57
CA GLY A 200 -20.69 18.83 4.61
C GLY A 200 -19.81 17.73 4.03
N ALA A 201 -20.32 16.95 3.08
CA ALA A 201 -19.55 15.91 2.41
C ALA A 201 -18.35 16.48 1.61
N VAL A 202 -18.55 17.58 0.89
CA VAL A 202 -17.47 18.29 0.18
C VAL A 202 -16.44 18.84 1.14
N LEU A 203 -16.87 19.46 2.26
CA LEU A 203 -15.96 19.97 3.28
C LEU A 203 -15.12 18.85 3.92
N LEU A 204 -15.74 17.72 4.25
CA LEU A 204 -15.02 16.56 4.80
C LEU A 204 -14.00 16.02 3.79
N HIS A 205 -14.40 15.92 2.52
CA HIS A 205 -13.49 15.52 1.44
C HIS A 205 -12.28 16.46 1.34
N GLN A 206 -12.48 17.77 1.37
CA GLN A 206 -11.41 18.76 1.32
C GLN A 206 -10.47 18.64 2.52
N ARG A 207 -11.00 18.46 3.74
CA ARG A 207 -10.21 18.34 4.96
C ARG A 207 -9.40 17.05 5.05
N THR A 208 -9.91 15.98 4.45
CA THR A 208 -9.21 14.69 4.39
C THR A 208 -8.39 14.54 3.10
N GLU A 209 -8.54 15.46 2.15
CA GLU A 209 -7.97 15.35 0.78
C GLU A 209 -8.25 13.99 0.11
N GLY A 210 -9.38 13.37 0.43
CA GLY A 210 -9.74 12.04 -0.06
C GLY A 210 -8.90 10.90 0.51
N TRP A 211 -8.16 11.11 1.61
CA TRP A 211 -7.38 10.05 2.24
C TRP A 211 -8.29 8.99 2.88
N ALA A 212 -8.16 7.73 2.42
CA ALA A 212 -9.07 6.64 2.79
C ALA A 212 -9.17 6.41 4.31
N ALA A 213 -8.04 6.41 5.04
CA ALA A 213 -8.07 6.25 6.49
C ALA A 213 -8.69 7.46 7.18
N GLY A 214 -8.39 8.68 6.75
CA GLY A 214 -8.98 9.91 7.28
C GLY A 214 -10.50 9.92 7.13
N LEU A 215 -11.02 9.58 5.94
CA LEU A 215 -12.45 9.45 5.69
C LEU A 215 -13.08 8.35 6.55
N ARG A 216 -12.42 7.20 6.71
CA ARG A 216 -12.93 6.11 7.53
C ARG A 216 -12.97 6.48 9.02
N LEU A 217 -11.94 7.13 9.53
CA LEU A 217 -11.87 7.59 10.92
C LEU A 217 -12.94 8.66 11.19
N ALA A 218 -13.10 9.62 10.27
CA ALA A 218 -14.17 10.61 10.35
C ALA A 218 -15.55 9.96 10.35
N ALA A 219 -15.79 8.97 9.47
CA ALA A 219 -17.05 8.23 9.44
C ALA A 219 -17.34 7.50 10.76
N LEU A 220 -16.32 6.90 11.40
CA LEU A 220 -16.47 6.26 12.71
C LEU A 220 -16.84 7.27 13.81
N SER A 221 -16.20 8.45 13.80
CA SER A 221 -16.51 9.50 14.77
C SER A 221 -17.88 10.16 14.54
N LEU A 222 -18.32 10.21 13.28
CA LEU A 222 -19.63 10.76 12.89
C LEU A 222 -20.81 9.85 13.24
N ALA A 223 -20.61 8.52 13.26
CA ALA A 223 -21.68 7.54 13.41
C ALA A 223 -22.56 7.77 14.66
N ASP A 224 -21.94 8.21 15.76
CA ASP A 224 -22.62 8.45 17.04
C ASP A 224 -22.63 9.95 17.41
N HIS A 225 -22.27 10.85 16.48
CA HIS A 225 -22.18 12.28 16.79
C HIS A 225 -23.53 12.97 16.70
N PRO A 226 -23.96 13.74 17.73
CA PRO A 226 -25.29 14.36 17.77
C PRO A 226 -25.48 15.45 16.70
N ASP A 227 -24.40 16.07 16.23
CA ASP A 227 -24.42 17.13 15.22
C ASP A 227 -23.32 16.86 14.19
N PRO A 228 -23.61 16.06 13.13
CA PRO A 228 -22.64 15.71 12.10
C PRO A 228 -22.07 16.91 11.33
N GLU A 229 -22.88 17.92 11.05
CA GLU A 229 -22.45 19.13 10.30
C GLU A 229 -21.45 19.95 11.10
N ARG A 230 -21.70 20.15 12.36
CA ARG A 230 -20.79 20.85 13.28
C ARG A 230 -19.47 20.08 13.42
N PHE A 231 -19.54 18.75 13.58
CA PHE A 231 -18.34 17.90 13.66
C PHE A 231 -17.47 18.10 12.42
N VAL A 232 -18.05 18.03 11.22
CA VAL A 232 -17.28 18.23 9.97
C VAL A 232 -16.69 19.63 9.90
N ALA A 233 -17.40 20.66 10.35
CA ALA A 233 -16.88 22.04 10.39
C ALA A 233 -15.67 22.20 11.33
N GLU A 234 -15.61 21.42 12.42
CA GLU A 234 -14.52 21.43 13.40
C GLU A 234 -13.46 20.35 13.15
N PHE A 235 -13.74 19.34 12.29
CA PHE A 235 -12.85 18.22 12.01
C PHE A 235 -11.49 18.66 11.50
N SER A 236 -10.44 18.17 12.12
CA SER A 236 -9.06 18.48 11.75
C SER A 236 -8.14 17.29 12.04
N GLY A 237 -6.87 17.38 11.62
CA GLY A 237 -5.85 16.39 11.96
C GLY A 237 -5.57 16.25 13.46
N SER A 238 -6.04 17.20 14.30
CA SER A 238 -5.98 17.13 15.76
C SER A 238 -7.19 16.40 16.38
N ASP A 239 -8.18 15.95 15.59
CA ASP A 239 -9.19 15.02 16.09
C ASP A 239 -8.50 13.81 16.73
N ARG A 240 -8.95 13.46 17.92
CA ARG A 240 -8.28 12.45 18.75
C ARG A 240 -8.08 11.12 18.01
N THR A 241 -9.08 10.67 17.30
CA THR A 241 -9.05 9.38 16.59
C THR A 241 -8.07 9.42 15.41
N VAL A 242 -8.01 10.56 14.70
CA VAL A 242 -7.04 10.76 13.60
C VAL A 242 -5.63 10.89 14.16
N ALA A 243 -5.45 11.67 15.21
CA ALA A 243 -4.14 11.86 15.86
C ALA A 243 -3.59 10.54 16.40
N GLU A 244 -4.41 9.74 17.12
CA GLU A 244 -4.01 8.42 17.62
C GLU A 244 -3.57 7.48 16.46
N TYR A 245 -4.31 7.47 15.35
CA TYR A 245 -3.93 6.68 14.17
C TYR A 245 -2.60 7.14 13.55
N LEU A 246 -2.43 8.46 13.34
CA LEU A 246 -1.21 9.02 12.77
C LEU A 246 0.00 8.77 13.67
N ILE A 247 -0.17 8.89 14.98
CA ILE A 247 0.90 8.58 15.95
C ILE A 247 1.29 7.11 15.85
N ALA A 248 0.34 6.19 15.98
CA ALA A 248 0.61 4.76 16.03
C ALA A 248 1.15 4.19 14.70
N GLU A 249 0.56 4.59 13.57
CA GLU A 249 0.89 4.00 12.27
C GLU A 249 2.05 4.70 11.55
N MET A 250 2.25 5.97 11.84
CA MET A 250 3.22 6.77 11.10
C MET A 250 4.36 7.31 11.97
N LEU A 251 4.06 7.98 13.09
CA LEU A 251 5.06 8.69 13.89
C LEU A 251 5.88 7.75 14.78
N GLU A 252 5.25 6.83 15.51
CA GLU A 252 5.96 5.92 16.44
C GLU A 252 7.02 5.06 15.74
N ARG A 253 6.83 4.80 14.46
CA ARG A 253 7.74 3.99 13.64
C ARG A 253 8.96 4.74 13.13
N GLN A 254 9.00 6.06 13.31
CA GLN A 254 10.14 6.87 12.86
C GLN A 254 11.29 6.83 13.88
N PRO A 255 12.54 6.95 13.41
CA PRO A 255 13.70 7.20 14.26
C PRO A 255 13.55 8.50 15.05
N ASP A 256 14.25 8.63 16.16
CA ASP A 256 14.08 9.78 17.07
C ASP A 256 14.54 11.11 16.44
N ASP A 257 15.55 11.09 15.58
CA ASP A 257 15.99 12.27 14.82
C ASP A 257 14.93 12.74 13.81
N VAL A 258 14.21 11.81 13.18
CA VAL A 258 13.07 12.11 12.30
C VAL A 258 11.91 12.68 13.09
N LYS A 259 11.59 12.11 14.27
CA LYS A 259 10.55 12.64 15.17
C LYS A 259 10.85 14.07 15.62
N ASP A 260 12.09 14.35 16.02
CA ASP A 260 12.53 15.69 16.44
C ASP A 260 12.40 16.69 15.28
N LEU A 261 12.82 16.30 14.06
CA LEU A 261 12.65 17.12 12.86
C LEU A 261 11.18 17.44 12.60
N LEU A 262 10.32 16.42 12.55
CA LEU A 262 8.88 16.59 12.30
C LEU A 262 8.21 17.49 13.36
N LEU A 263 8.54 17.32 14.64
CA LEU A 263 8.02 18.14 15.73
C LEU A 263 8.42 19.61 15.59
N ARG A 264 9.70 19.87 15.27
CA ARG A 264 10.22 21.25 15.18
C ARG A 264 9.74 21.97 13.91
N THR A 265 9.47 21.23 12.85
CA THR A 265 9.00 21.80 11.58
C THR A 265 7.47 21.80 11.42
N SER A 266 6.72 21.20 12.38
CA SER A 266 5.26 21.01 12.28
C SER A 266 4.44 22.31 12.18
N LEU A 267 5.00 23.44 12.56
CA LEU A 267 4.35 24.76 12.50
C LEU A 267 4.60 25.47 11.15
N LEU A 268 5.38 24.87 10.26
CA LEU A 268 5.74 25.47 8.98
C LEU A 268 4.90 24.89 7.85
N ASP A 269 4.37 25.74 6.99
CA ASP A 269 3.70 25.31 5.76
C ASP A 269 4.69 24.77 4.73
N ARG A 270 5.93 25.25 4.76
CA ARG A 270 7.02 24.87 3.86
C ARG A 270 8.34 24.79 4.59
N VAL A 271 9.13 23.79 4.28
CA VAL A 271 10.44 23.56 4.88
C VAL A 271 11.43 23.11 3.79
N ASN A 272 12.66 23.58 3.91
CA ASN A 272 13.81 23.06 3.16
C ASN A 272 14.88 22.56 4.12
N GLY A 273 15.94 21.93 3.59
CA GLY A 273 17.02 21.34 4.40
C GLY A 273 17.68 22.38 5.32
N GLU A 274 18.00 23.58 4.82
CA GLU A 274 18.67 24.63 5.58
C GLU A 274 17.83 25.13 6.76
N LEU A 275 16.54 25.38 6.54
CA LEU A 275 15.62 25.79 7.60
C LEU A 275 15.41 24.68 8.63
N ALA A 276 15.32 23.44 8.18
CA ALA A 276 15.21 22.29 9.07
C ALA A 276 16.49 22.09 9.92
N ASP A 277 17.69 22.26 9.34
CA ASP A 277 18.96 22.22 10.06
C ASP A 277 19.03 23.33 11.14
N LEU A 278 18.56 24.52 10.81
CA LEU A 278 18.49 25.63 11.77
C LEU A 278 17.59 25.33 12.97
N LEU A 279 16.40 24.75 12.69
CA LEU A 279 15.42 24.44 13.74
C LEU A 279 15.82 23.23 14.59
N THR A 280 16.43 22.22 13.99
CA THR A 280 16.89 21.04 14.71
C THR A 280 18.24 21.23 15.42
N GLY A 281 19.02 22.23 14.98
CA GLY A 281 20.38 22.43 15.43
C GLY A 281 21.37 21.36 14.95
N ARG A 282 21.02 20.60 13.90
CA ARG A 282 21.81 19.48 13.37
C ARG A 282 21.86 19.56 11.83
N PRO A 283 23.01 19.28 11.19
CA PRO A 283 23.10 19.23 9.73
C PRO A 283 22.48 17.94 9.19
N GLY A 284 22.05 17.97 7.94
CA GLY A 284 21.63 16.79 7.20
C GLY A 284 20.12 16.56 7.14
N SER A 285 19.31 17.54 7.52
CA SER A 285 17.84 17.45 7.45
C SER A 285 17.31 17.30 6.04
N GLU A 286 18.03 17.81 5.02
CA GLU A 286 17.65 17.62 3.61
C GLU A 286 17.55 16.13 3.24
N ARG A 287 18.52 15.32 3.67
CA ARG A 287 18.50 13.88 3.46
C ARG A 287 17.27 13.24 4.14
N ILE A 288 16.95 13.65 5.36
CA ILE A 288 15.79 13.13 6.09
C ILE A 288 14.49 13.54 5.37
N LEU A 289 14.38 14.77 4.89
CA LEU A 289 13.21 15.22 4.13
C LEU A 289 13.03 14.41 2.84
N LEU A 290 14.09 14.14 2.10
CA LEU A 290 14.06 13.29 0.90
C LEU A 290 13.70 11.84 1.24
N GLU A 291 14.21 11.30 2.35
CA GLU A 291 13.83 9.94 2.81
C GLU A 291 12.35 9.87 3.21
N LEU A 292 11.80 10.91 3.85
CA LEU A 292 10.37 11.01 4.18
C LEU A 292 9.49 11.12 2.94
N GLU A 293 9.91 11.90 1.95
CA GLU A 293 9.23 12.00 0.65
C GLU A 293 9.21 10.64 -0.04
N ASN A 294 10.36 9.97 -0.18
CA ASN A 294 10.45 8.63 -0.77
C ASN A 294 9.64 7.59 0.01
N ALA A 295 9.47 7.78 1.31
CA ALA A 295 8.62 6.96 2.16
C ALA A 295 7.12 7.31 2.04
N ASN A 296 6.75 8.29 1.23
CA ASN A 296 5.40 8.86 1.16
C ASN A 296 4.87 9.22 2.57
N ALA A 297 5.71 9.82 3.42
CA ALA A 297 5.40 10.09 4.81
C ALA A 297 5.60 11.57 5.14
N PHE A 298 4.53 12.25 5.58
CA PHE A 298 4.49 13.62 6.12
C PHE A 298 4.94 14.75 5.19
N VAL A 299 5.74 14.50 4.16
CA VAL A 299 6.38 15.52 3.29
C VAL A 299 6.00 15.25 1.85
N VAL A 300 5.73 16.32 1.11
CA VAL A 300 5.46 16.31 -0.34
C VAL A 300 6.35 17.35 -1.00
N SER A 301 7.00 17.01 -2.10
CA SER A 301 7.73 18.00 -2.93
C SER A 301 6.81 19.06 -3.48
N LEU A 302 7.32 20.28 -3.56
CA LEU A 302 6.63 21.43 -4.15
C LEU A 302 7.08 21.66 -5.58
#